data_4147276787f57471b179c588b0ccb7be
#
_entry.id   4147276787f57471b179c588b0ccb7be
#
_cell.length_a   1.000
_cell.length_b   1.000
_cell.length_c   1.000
_cell.angle_alpha   90.00
_cell.angle_beta   90.00
_cell.angle_gamma   90.00
#
_symmetry.space_group_name_H-M   'P 1'
#
loop_
_entity.id
_entity.type
_entity.pdbx_description
1 polymer ?
#
loop_
_entity_poly.entity_id
_entity_poly.type
_entity_poly.pdbx_seq_one_letter_code
_entity_poly.pdbx_strand_id
1 'polypeptide(L)'
;MIVRKPPMGWNSWNTFAADINEKLIFETADRMVADGYLDAGYEYLVIDDCWSLRERGEDGRIVPDPEKFPHGMKAVADYVHSKGLKFGMYSCCGSLTCAGFPASYEHEFLDAATFAEWGVDFLKYDNCYKPQEENDPKLYRRMGMALANCGRDILFSACNWGADESHKWIKETGAHMWRSTGDIMDNWASVKSLIEQQKNIWQYNGQGCFNDMDMLIVGMYGKGNVGLGGCSTEEYRTHFSFWSLYGSPLMMGCDIRAVNDECREILLNREVIAVDQDEAYRQPFFLNAMHNDGTVVMCRLLEGGDVAVGFFNLTDSPRRISLTLGDIGINTSSGKALAMRDLWKHEEIGTLTGIYRTPELAPHASMLIRGRIVDR
;
A
#
# COMPACT_ATOMS: atom_id res chain seq x y z
N MET A 1 12.77 9.57 -12.09
CA MET A 1 11.87 9.22 -10.95
C MET A 1 11.33 7.84 -11.25
N ILE A 2 11.67 6.87 -10.44
CA ILE A 2 11.32 5.45 -10.63
C ILE A 2 9.81 5.24 -10.49
N VAL A 3 9.16 5.94 -9.55
CA VAL A 3 7.73 5.78 -9.26
C VAL A 3 7.04 7.14 -9.22
N ARG A 4 6.00 7.31 -10.03
CA ARG A 4 5.20 8.54 -10.10
C ARG A 4 3.86 8.44 -9.37
N LYS A 5 3.36 7.21 -9.20
CA LYS A 5 2.08 6.87 -8.57
C LYS A 5 2.33 5.89 -7.44
N PRO A 6 1.41 5.73 -6.47
CA PRO A 6 1.55 4.72 -5.44
C PRO A 6 1.72 3.33 -6.07
N PRO A 7 2.70 2.53 -5.63
CA PRO A 7 2.87 1.18 -6.15
C PRO A 7 1.65 0.30 -5.86
N MET A 8 1.31 -0.56 -6.81
CA MET A 8 0.27 -1.56 -6.66
C MET A 8 0.85 -2.95 -6.95
N GLY A 9 0.49 -3.94 -6.14
CA GLY A 9 1.02 -5.29 -6.32
C GLY A 9 0.49 -6.30 -5.33
N TRP A 10 1.25 -7.36 -5.15
CA TRP A 10 1.00 -8.44 -4.21
C TRP A 10 2.28 -8.77 -3.44
N ASN A 11 2.16 -9.15 -2.16
CA ASN A 11 3.26 -9.58 -1.32
C ASN A 11 2.87 -10.85 -0.55
N SER A 12 3.79 -11.77 -0.38
CA SER A 12 3.53 -13.11 0.16
C SER A 12 3.30 -13.18 1.66
N TRP A 13 3.70 -12.16 2.45
CA TRP A 13 3.82 -12.28 3.90
C TRP A 13 2.51 -12.55 4.65
N ASN A 14 1.50 -11.73 4.38
CA ASN A 14 0.29 -11.74 5.21
C ASN A 14 -0.46 -13.06 5.18
N THR A 15 -0.42 -13.77 4.06
CA THR A 15 -1.05 -15.08 3.95
C THR A 15 -0.08 -16.21 4.25
N PHE A 16 1.12 -16.19 3.66
CA PHE A 16 1.96 -17.38 3.57
C PHE A 16 3.15 -17.41 4.54
N ALA A 17 3.59 -16.25 5.06
CA ALA A 17 4.79 -16.15 5.89
C ALA A 17 5.96 -16.98 5.30
N ALA A 18 6.43 -18.01 6.01
CA ALA A 18 7.52 -18.88 5.58
C ALA A 18 7.09 -19.98 4.56
N ASP A 19 5.79 -20.20 4.36
CA ASP A 19 5.26 -21.22 3.44
C ASP A 19 5.20 -20.69 2.00
N ILE A 20 6.38 -20.41 1.46
CA ILE A 20 6.57 -19.89 0.11
C ILE A 20 7.47 -20.80 -0.70
N ASN A 21 7.21 -20.88 -1.99
CA ASN A 21 8.04 -21.61 -2.95
C ASN A 21 7.81 -21.10 -4.38
N GLU A 22 8.66 -21.54 -5.29
CA GLU A 22 8.62 -21.15 -6.70
C GLU A 22 7.25 -21.42 -7.35
N LYS A 23 6.62 -22.57 -7.04
CA LYS A 23 5.30 -22.91 -7.59
C LYS A 23 4.23 -21.90 -7.17
N LEU A 24 4.19 -21.54 -5.88
CA LEU A 24 3.27 -20.50 -5.38
C LEU A 24 3.43 -19.19 -6.14
N ILE A 25 4.67 -18.76 -6.35
CA ILE A 25 4.97 -17.51 -7.03
C ILE A 25 4.50 -17.54 -8.49
N PHE A 26 4.74 -18.64 -9.19
CA PHE A 26 4.31 -18.81 -10.57
C PHE A 26 2.77 -18.83 -10.70
N GLU A 27 2.09 -19.59 -9.84
CA GLU A 27 0.63 -19.63 -9.81
C GLU A 27 0.03 -18.25 -9.49
N THR A 28 0.64 -17.51 -8.57
CA THR A 28 0.22 -16.14 -8.23
C THR A 28 0.41 -15.19 -9.41
N ALA A 29 1.56 -15.25 -10.10
CA ALA A 29 1.82 -14.44 -11.29
C ALA A 29 0.79 -14.73 -12.40
N ASP A 30 0.49 -16.02 -12.64
CA ASP A 30 -0.52 -16.42 -13.61
C ASP A 30 -1.91 -15.88 -13.25
N ARG A 31 -2.29 -15.92 -11.99
CA ARG A 31 -3.58 -15.40 -11.50
C ARG A 31 -3.65 -13.87 -11.57
N MET A 32 -2.55 -13.17 -11.28
CA MET A 32 -2.52 -11.70 -11.43
C MET A 32 -2.87 -11.26 -12.84
N VAL A 33 -2.43 -12.01 -13.84
CA VAL A 33 -2.77 -11.74 -15.25
C VAL A 33 -4.17 -12.24 -15.60
N ALA A 34 -4.47 -13.51 -15.31
CA ALA A 34 -5.71 -14.16 -15.74
C ALA A 34 -6.97 -13.53 -15.12
N ASP A 35 -6.88 -13.03 -13.89
CA ASP A 35 -8.00 -12.45 -13.16
C ASP A 35 -8.09 -10.92 -13.32
N GLY A 36 -7.23 -10.30 -14.14
CA GLY A 36 -7.29 -8.88 -14.49
C GLY A 36 -6.65 -7.93 -13.48
N TYR A 37 -5.90 -8.44 -12.50
CA TYR A 37 -5.19 -7.58 -11.54
C TYR A 37 -4.11 -6.73 -12.22
N LEU A 38 -3.32 -7.32 -13.13
CA LEU A 38 -2.35 -6.56 -13.91
C LEU A 38 -3.01 -5.44 -14.72
N ASP A 39 -4.13 -5.71 -15.37
CA ASP A 39 -4.89 -4.73 -16.13
C ASP A 39 -5.49 -3.63 -15.25
N ALA A 40 -5.70 -3.91 -13.96
CA ALA A 40 -6.17 -2.93 -12.97
C ALA A 40 -5.01 -2.07 -12.42
N GLY A 41 -3.75 -2.44 -12.69
CA GLY A 41 -2.57 -1.70 -12.28
C GLY A 41 -1.70 -2.38 -11.21
N TYR A 42 -2.04 -3.57 -10.73
CA TYR A 42 -1.21 -4.35 -9.80
C TYR A 42 -0.04 -4.98 -10.55
N GLU A 43 1.08 -4.27 -10.60
CA GLU A 43 2.21 -4.67 -11.44
C GLU A 43 3.36 -5.36 -10.69
N TYR A 44 3.42 -5.22 -9.34
CA TYR A 44 4.49 -5.82 -8.54
C TYR A 44 4.08 -7.15 -7.93
N LEU A 45 4.92 -8.17 -8.05
CA LEU A 45 4.83 -9.43 -7.31
C LEU A 45 6.04 -9.56 -6.41
N VAL A 46 5.83 -9.52 -5.09
CA VAL A 46 6.91 -9.43 -4.09
C VAL A 46 6.96 -10.67 -3.23
N ILE A 47 8.13 -11.32 -3.17
CA ILE A 47 8.46 -12.34 -2.17
C ILE A 47 8.95 -11.62 -0.91
N ASP A 48 8.30 -11.88 0.21
CA ASP A 48 8.70 -11.36 1.51
C ASP A 48 9.79 -12.22 2.17
N ASP A 49 9.98 -12.19 3.47
CA ASP A 49 11.02 -12.92 4.22
C ASP A 49 10.99 -14.45 4.00
N CYS A 50 11.97 -15.16 4.49
CA CYS A 50 12.09 -16.64 4.47
C CYS A 50 12.39 -17.28 3.10
N TRP A 51 12.91 -16.52 2.15
CA TRP A 51 13.26 -17.03 0.80
C TRP A 51 14.67 -17.59 0.70
N SER A 52 15.58 -17.30 1.63
CA SER A 52 17.01 -17.65 1.58
C SER A 52 17.36 -18.80 2.53
N LEU A 53 18.57 -19.32 2.38
CA LEU A 53 19.24 -20.13 3.41
C LEU A 53 19.57 -19.26 4.62
N ARG A 54 19.86 -19.92 5.76
CA ARG A 54 20.22 -19.23 7.01
C ARG A 54 21.67 -18.77 7.09
N GLU A 55 22.46 -19.06 6.07
CA GLU A 55 23.86 -18.66 5.95
C GLU A 55 24.13 -18.09 4.56
N ARG A 56 25.01 -17.13 4.47
CA ARG A 56 25.53 -16.61 3.19
C ARG A 56 26.45 -17.62 2.54
N GLY A 57 26.61 -17.52 1.23
CA GLY A 57 27.61 -18.29 0.48
C GLY A 57 29.04 -17.86 0.80
N GLU A 58 30.00 -18.65 0.33
CA GLU A 58 31.44 -18.37 0.51
C GLU A 58 31.86 -17.03 -0.10
N ASP A 59 31.14 -16.54 -1.10
CA ASP A 59 31.31 -15.23 -1.74
C ASP A 59 30.62 -14.07 -0.98
N GLY A 60 30.01 -14.35 0.16
CA GLY A 60 29.29 -13.40 1.00
C GLY A 60 27.87 -13.07 0.52
N ARG A 61 27.40 -13.61 -0.60
CA ARG A 61 26.05 -13.36 -1.11
C ARG A 61 24.99 -14.12 -0.32
N ILE A 62 23.76 -13.56 -0.28
CA ILE A 62 22.59 -14.29 0.22
C ILE A 62 22.25 -15.39 -0.79
N VAL A 63 22.00 -16.60 -0.31
CA VAL A 63 21.72 -17.77 -1.15
C VAL A 63 20.23 -18.08 -1.09
N PRO A 64 19.52 -18.13 -2.22
CA PRO A 64 18.14 -18.63 -2.26
C PRO A 64 18.05 -20.06 -1.73
N ASP A 65 16.99 -20.38 -0.98
CA ASP A 65 16.76 -21.74 -0.51
C ASP A 65 16.45 -22.68 -1.72
N PRO A 66 17.32 -23.67 -2.01
CA PRO A 66 17.16 -24.51 -3.19
C PRO A 66 15.97 -25.49 -3.10
N GLU A 67 15.43 -25.74 -1.89
CA GLU A 67 14.22 -26.55 -1.74
C GLU A 67 12.98 -25.76 -2.11
N LYS A 68 12.98 -24.45 -1.82
CA LYS A 68 11.89 -23.54 -2.15
C LYS A 68 11.99 -23.00 -3.58
N PHE A 69 13.19 -22.66 -4.03
CA PHE A 69 13.48 -22.01 -5.31
C PHE A 69 14.58 -22.76 -6.08
N PRO A 70 14.30 -23.95 -6.58
CA PRO A 70 15.29 -24.84 -7.18
C PRO A 70 16.00 -24.28 -8.42
N HIS A 71 15.36 -23.32 -9.12
CA HIS A 71 15.93 -22.67 -10.30
C HIS A 71 16.59 -21.31 -9.98
N GLY A 72 16.57 -20.89 -8.69
CA GLY A 72 17.12 -19.63 -8.21
C GLY A 72 16.28 -18.40 -8.56
N MET A 73 16.61 -17.27 -7.93
CA MET A 73 15.77 -16.06 -8.01
C MET A 73 15.76 -15.42 -9.39
N LYS A 74 16.85 -15.55 -10.17
CA LYS A 74 16.84 -15.05 -11.54
C LYS A 74 15.77 -15.74 -12.40
N ALA A 75 15.63 -17.05 -12.30
CA ALA A 75 14.59 -17.79 -13.05
C ALA A 75 13.17 -17.38 -12.61
N VAL A 76 12.98 -17.13 -11.32
CA VAL A 76 11.71 -16.62 -10.78
C VAL A 76 11.42 -15.21 -11.35
N ALA A 77 12.40 -14.31 -11.33
CA ALA A 77 12.26 -12.98 -11.91
C ALA A 77 11.93 -13.04 -13.41
N ASP A 78 12.65 -13.86 -14.17
CA ASP A 78 12.43 -14.03 -15.61
C ASP A 78 11.01 -14.56 -15.90
N TYR A 79 10.48 -15.47 -15.08
CA TYR A 79 9.11 -15.94 -15.19
C TYR A 79 8.09 -14.83 -14.92
N VAL A 80 8.25 -14.10 -13.83
CA VAL A 80 7.38 -12.98 -13.45
C VAL A 80 7.39 -11.90 -14.55
N HIS A 81 8.56 -11.56 -15.07
CA HIS A 81 8.70 -10.61 -16.19
C HIS A 81 8.04 -11.13 -17.48
N SER A 82 8.07 -12.45 -17.74
CA SER A 82 7.39 -13.03 -18.90
C SER A 82 5.88 -12.84 -18.88
N LYS A 83 5.30 -12.56 -17.69
CA LYS A 83 3.88 -12.25 -17.51
C LYS A 83 3.58 -10.75 -17.60
N GLY A 84 4.59 -9.90 -17.83
CA GLY A 84 4.45 -8.44 -17.82
C GLY A 84 4.44 -7.81 -16.42
N LEU A 85 4.71 -8.59 -15.39
CA LEU A 85 4.80 -8.15 -14.00
C LEU A 85 6.24 -7.73 -13.65
N LYS A 86 6.40 -7.02 -12.54
CA LYS A 86 7.66 -6.65 -11.93
C LYS A 86 7.94 -7.51 -10.71
N PHE A 87 9.18 -7.94 -10.53
CA PHE A 87 9.56 -8.85 -9.45
C PHE A 87 10.15 -8.12 -8.26
N GLY A 88 9.66 -8.43 -7.05
CA GLY A 88 10.13 -7.85 -5.81
C GLY A 88 10.66 -8.87 -4.82
N MET A 89 11.57 -8.41 -3.96
CA MET A 89 12.17 -9.21 -2.89
C MET A 89 12.21 -8.44 -1.57
N TYR A 90 12.66 -9.12 -0.54
CA TYR A 90 12.76 -8.63 0.84
C TYR A 90 14.18 -8.76 1.37
N SER A 91 14.62 -7.78 2.16
CA SER A 91 15.76 -7.84 3.06
C SER A 91 15.53 -6.94 4.28
N CYS A 92 16.54 -6.72 5.10
CA CYS A 92 16.46 -5.96 6.33
C CYS A 92 17.75 -5.16 6.57
N CYS A 93 17.64 -4.05 7.30
CA CYS A 93 18.77 -3.18 7.61
C CYS A 93 19.69 -3.71 8.74
N GLY A 94 19.25 -4.72 9.46
CA GLY A 94 20.01 -5.34 10.53
C GLY A 94 20.88 -6.49 10.05
N SER A 95 21.48 -7.21 10.98
CA SER A 95 22.29 -8.40 10.73
C SER A 95 21.46 -9.61 10.32
N LEU A 96 20.20 -9.67 10.79
CA LEU A 96 19.23 -10.71 10.47
C LEU A 96 17.89 -10.07 10.05
N THR A 97 17.13 -10.80 9.24
CA THR A 97 15.73 -10.47 8.92
C THR A 97 14.82 -10.73 10.13
N CYS A 98 13.56 -10.28 10.07
CA CYS A 98 12.61 -10.49 11.17
C CYS A 98 12.39 -11.97 11.51
N ALA A 99 12.50 -12.87 10.53
CA ALA A 99 12.45 -14.31 10.72
C ALA A 99 13.83 -14.98 10.99
N GLY A 100 14.90 -14.20 11.17
CA GLY A 100 16.23 -14.68 11.53
C GLY A 100 17.07 -15.26 10.39
N PHE A 101 16.85 -14.78 9.17
CA PHE A 101 17.68 -15.09 8.01
C PHE A 101 18.77 -14.01 7.81
N PRO A 102 19.83 -14.26 7.01
CA PRO A 102 20.83 -13.25 6.70
C PRO A 102 20.21 -11.99 6.11
N ALA A 103 20.59 -10.82 6.64
CA ALA A 103 20.12 -9.53 6.17
C ALA A 103 21.29 -8.66 5.68
N SER A 104 21.01 -7.44 5.24
CA SER A 104 21.95 -6.66 4.42
C SER A 104 22.92 -5.76 5.20
N TYR A 105 22.89 -5.75 6.55
CA TYR A 105 23.82 -4.95 7.33
C TYR A 105 25.28 -5.25 6.92
N GLU A 106 26.02 -4.18 6.58
CA GLU A 106 27.41 -4.23 6.06
C GLU A 106 27.60 -4.95 4.71
N HIS A 107 26.49 -5.38 4.06
CA HIS A 107 26.48 -6.04 2.76
C HIS A 107 25.59 -5.31 1.72
N GLU A 108 25.12 -4.10 2.02
CA GLU A 108 24.11 -3.40 1.24
C GLU A 108 24.48 -3.30 -0.26
N PHE A 109 25.75 -2.99 -0.57
CA PHE A 109 26.20 -2.87 -1.97
C PHE A 109 26.30 -4.22 -2.67
N LEU A 110 26.76 -5.26 -1.96
CA LEU A 110 26.83 -6.63 -2.49
C LEU A 110 25.42 -7.16 -2.78
N ASP A 111 24.51 -6.97 -1.82
CA ASP A 111 23.13 -7.45 -1.94
C ASP A 111 22.37 -6.68 -3.02
N ALA A 112 22.51 -5.35 -3.10
CA ALA A 112 21.88 -4.54 -4.16
C ALA A 112 22.38 -4.96 -5.56
N ALA A 113 23.69 -5.24 -5.71
CA ALA A 113 24.25 -5.74 -6.96
C ALA A 113 23.70 -7.14 -7.30
N THR A 114 23.57 -8.02 -6.30
CA THR A 114 22.99 -9.36 -6.45
C THR A 114 21.52 -9.28 -6.87
N PHE A 115 20.73 -8.42 -6.23
CA PHE A 115 19.31 -8.19 -6.61
C PHE A 115 19.20 -7.64 -8.03
N ALA A 116 20.05 -6.72 -8.43
CA ALA A 116 20.10 -6.21 -9.80
C ALA A 116 20.43 -7.30 -10.81
N GLU A 117 21.41 -8.16 -10.52
CA GLU A 117 21.79 -9.31 -11.36
C GLU A 117 20.63 -10.32 -11.52
N TRP A 118 19.84 -10.53 -10.47
CA TRP A 118 18.65 -11.39 -10.53
C TRP A 118 17.45 -10.74 -11.24
N GLY A 119 17.49 -9.44 -11.52
CA GLY A 119 16.42 -8.73 -12.19
C GLY A 119 15.32 -8.25 -11.23
N VAL A 120 15.65 -8.01 -9.97
CA VAL A 120 14.69 -7.45 -8.99
C VAL A 120 14.32 -6.01 -9.35
N ASP A 121 13.02 -5.68 -9.23
CA ASP A 121 12.45 -4.34 -9.51
C ASP A 121 11.94 -3.62 -8.24
N PHE A 122 11.84 -4.34 -7.12
CA PHE A 122 11.29 -3.84 -5.87
C PHE A 122 12.00 -4.50 -4.69
N LEU A 123 12.46 -3.71 -3.72
CA LEU A 123 13.04 -4.20 -2.48
C LEU A 123 12.26 -3.68 -1.28
N LYS A 124 11.58 -4.57 -0.53
CA LYS A 124 11.11 -4.28 0.83
C LYS A 124 12.29 -4.42 1.79
N TYR A 125 12.52 -3.40 2.61
CA TYR A 125 13.68 -3.30 3.48
C TYR A 125 13.26 -2.99 4.91
N ASP A 126 13.36 -3.98 5.77
CA ASP A 126 12.81 -3.97 7.13
C ASP A 126 13.82 -3.48 8.18
N ASN A 127 13.44 -3.46 9.47
CA ASN A 127 14.18 -2.83 10.56
C ASN A 127 14.52 -3.76 11.74
N CYS A 128 14.49 -5.07 11.54
CA CYS A 128 14.77 -6.06 12.58
C CYS A 128 16.28 -6.20 12.84
N TYR A 129 16.66 -6.61 14.04
CA TYR A 129 18.04 -6.96 14.45
C TYR A 129 19.13 -5.93 14.08
N LYS A 130 18.79 -4.66 14.09
CA LYS A 130 19.78 -3.59 13.87
C LYS A 130 20.70 -3.48 15.09
N PRO A 131 22.01 -3.18 14.91
CA PRO A 131 22.91 -2.88 16.02
C PRO A 131 22.43 -1.66 16.81
N GLN A 132 22.62 -1.69 18.13
CA GLN A 132 22.11 -0.62 19.04
C GLN A 132 22.77 0.74 18.77
N GLU A 133 23.99 0.74 18.27
CA GLU A 133 24.77 1.95 17.97
C GLU A 133 24.39 2.61 16.65
N GLU A 134 23.61 1.93 15.81
CA GLU A 134 23.18 2.41 14.51
C GLU A 134 21.82 3.10 14.58
N ASN A 135 21.62 4.09 13.72
CA ASN A 135 20.34 4.79 13.57
C ASN A 135 19.71 4.50 12.21
N ASP A 136 18.38 4.53 12.15
CA ASP A 136 17.61 4.21 10.96
C ASP A 136 17.98 5.11 9.77
N PRO A 137 18.08 6.45 9.88
CA PRO A 137 18.42 7.30 8.74
C PRO A 137 19.71 6.88 8.03
N LYS A 138 20.74 6.49 8.79
CA LYS A 138 22.02 6.04 8.24
C LYS A 138 21.89 4.69 7.51
N LEU A 139 21.20 3.72 8.12
CA LEU A 139 21.04 2.38 7.57
C LEU A 139 20.23 2.40 6.29
N TYR A 140 19.09 3.10 6.29
CA TYR A 140 18.25 3.24 5.10
C TYR A 140 18.95 4.03 3.99
N ARG A 141 19.73 5.07 4.35
CA ARG A 141 20.52 5.81 3.35
C ARG A 141 21.61 4.95 2.71
N ARG A 142 22.28 4.06 3.46
CA ARG A 142 23.28 3.11 2.90
C ARG A 142 22.65 2.21 1.86
N MET A 143 21.50 1.60 2.14
CA MET A 143 20.77 0.80 1.16
C MET A 143 20.29 1.65 -0.03
N GLY A 144 19.75 2.84 0.20
CA GLY A 144 19.35 3.74 -0.88
C GLY A 144 20.50 4.11 -1.81
N MET A 145 21.70 4.34 -1.26
CA MET A 145 22.93 4.57 -2.05
C MET A 145 23.35 3.31 -2.81
N ALA A 146 23.24 2.13 -2.19
CA ALA A 146 23.57 0.87 -2.83
C ALA A 146 22.63 0.61 -4.04
N LEU A 147 21.34 0.78 -3.87
CA LEU A 147 20.35 0.65 -4.94
C LEU A 147 20.55 1.66 -6.07
N ALA A 148 20.87 2.92 -5.75
CA ALA A 148 21.14 3.95 -6.75
C ALA A 148 22.39 3.64 -7.62
N ASN A 149 23.29 2.75 -7.17
CA ASN A 149 24.53 2.40 -7.84
C ASN A 149 24.59 0.94 -8.32
N CYS A 150 23.52 0.16 -8.20
CA CYS A 150 23.52 -1.26 -8.61
C CYS A 150 23.33 -1.49 -10.11
N GLY A 151 23.08 -0.44 -10.89
CA GLY A 151 22.91 -0.52 -12.36
C GLY A 151 21.49 -0.91 -12.82
N ARG A 152 20.52 -1.03 -11.89
CA ARG A 152 19.11 -1.32 -12.17
C ARG A 152 18.21 -0.39 -11.39
N ASP A 153 17.10 0.03 -11.97
CA ASP A 153 16.05 0.76 -11.28
C ASP A 153 15.27 -0.20 -10.37
N ILE A 154 15.50 -0.10 -9.06
CA ILE A 154 14.82 -0.90 -8.04
C ILE A 154 13.99 0.03 -7.15
N LEU A 155 12.69 -0.20 -7.05
CA LEU A 155 11.83 0.52 -6.11
C LEU A 155 12.27 0.19 -4.69
N PHE A 156 12.57 1.20 -3.90
CA PHE A 156 12.97 1.06 -2.50
C PHE A 156 11.77 1.29 -1.58
N SER A 157 11.27 0.22 -0.97
CA SER A 157 10.19 0.21 0.02
C SER A 157 10.81 0.12 1.42
N ALA A 158 10.89 1.26 2.11
CA ALA A 158 11.46 1.34 3.44
C ALA A 158 10.42 0.95 4.51
N CYS A 159 10.77 0.00 5.39
CA CYS A 159 9.85 -0.57 6.37
C CYS A 159 10.44 -0.48 7.79
N ASN A 160 10.28 0.66 8.45
CA ASN A 160 10.68 0.84 9.85
C ASN A 160 9.50 1.11 10.80
N TRP A 161 8.29 0.79 10.36
CA TRP A 161 7.04 0.90 11.15
C TRP A 161 6.75 2.31 11.69
N GLY A 162 7.28 3.35 11.07
CA GLY A 162 7.16 4.73 11.54
C GLY A 162 8.10 5.12 12.69
N ALA A 163 9.04 4.24 13.06
CA ALA A 163 10.02 4.52 14.11
C ALA A 163 10.87 5.76 13.79
N ASP A 164 11.41 6.39 14.84
CA ASP A 164 12.31 7.55 14.75
C ASP A 164 11.74 8.69 13.89
N GLU A 165 10.40 8.87 13.92
CA GLU A 165 9.72 9.90 13.11
C GLU A 165 10.10 9.82 11.62
N SER A 166 10.10 8.60 11.05
CA SER A 166 10.58 8.30 9.69
C SER A 166 10.00 9.24 8.62
N HIS A 167 8.78 9.73 8.80
CA HIS A 167 8.14 10.71 7.92
C HIS A 167 8.98 11.98 7.69
N LYS A 168 9.90 12.32 8.60
CA LYS A 168 10.72 13.55 8.51
C LYS A 168 11.99 13.37 7.67
N TRP A 169 12.50 12.14 7.54
CA TRP A 169 13.82 11.90 6.91
C TRP A 169 13.83 10.81 5.83
N ILE A 170 12.84 9.94 5.78
CA ILE A 170 12.89 8.73 4.94
C ILE A 170 13.03 9.04 3.44
N LYS A 171 12.42 10.12 2.96
CA LYS A 171 12.51 10.56 1.57
C LYS A 171 13.96 10.87 1.14
N GLU A 172 14.78 11.37 2.06
CA GLU A 172 16.18 11.72 1.80
C GLU A 172 17.09 10.49 1.68
N THR A 173 16.60 9.32 2.06
CA THR A 173 17.33 8.05 1.92
C THR A 173 17.28 7.47 0.51
N GLY A 174 16.42 8.02 -0.37
CA GLY A 174 16.14 7.49 -1.69
C GLY A 174 14.96 6.50 -1.71
N ALA A 175 14.22 6.36 -0.60
CA ALA A 175 13.02 5.54 -0.54
C ALA A 175 11.91 6.09 -1.44
N HIS A 176 11.14 5.19 -2.06
CA HIS A 176 10.02 5.49 -2.95
C HIS A 176 8.66 5.26 -2.27
N MET A 177 8.64 4.49 -1.21
CA MET A 177 7.52 4.33 -0.26
C MET A 177 8.08 3.98 1.12
N TRP A 178 7.27 4.23 2.16
CA TRP A 178 7.72 4.05 3.53
C TRP A 178 6.58 3.65 4.45
N ARG A 179 6.77 2.56 5.20
CA ARG A 179 5.84 2.11 6.23
C ARG A 179 5.77 3.11 7.37
N SER A 180 4.58 3.65 7.59
CA SER A 180 4.32 4.66 8.61
C SER A 180 3.71 4.10 9.89
N THR A 181 3.33 2.84 9.86
CA THR A 181 2.58 2.15 10.92
C THR A 181 3.21 0.81 11.26
N GLY A 182 2.87 0.25 12.42
CA GLY A 182 3.07 -1.17 12.73
C GLY A 182 2.31 -2.07 11.75
N ASP A 183 2.49 -3.39 11.89
CA ASP A 183 1.91 -4.37 10.98
C ASP A 183 0.40 -4.46 11.13
N ILE A 184 -0.29 -4.55 9.99
CA ILE A 184 -1.73 -4.75 9.93
C ILE A 184 -2.10 -6.19 10.31
N MET A 185 -3.18 -6.33 11.07
CA MET A 185 -3.81 -7.60 11.34
C MET A 185 -5.19 -7.63 10.71
N ASP A 186 -5.66 -8.81 10.28
CA ASP A 186 -6.97 -8.94 9.64
C ASP A 186 -8.10 -8.89 10.70
N ASN A 187 -8.38 -7.67 11.17
CA ASN A 187 -9.54 -7.29 11.97
C ASN A 187 -9.77 -5.78 11.91
N TRP A 188 -11.00 -5.36 12.24
CA TRP A 188 -11.39 -3.96 12.20
C TRP A 188 -10.57 -3.06 13.15
N ALA A 189 -10.25 -3.54 14.35
CA ALA A 189 -9.49 -2.75 15.33
C ALA A 189 -8.11 -2.34 14.76
N SER A 190 -7.45 -3.24 14.05
CA SER A 190 -6.18 -2.94 13.37
C SER A 190 -6.37 -1.92 12.27
N VAL A 191 -7.32 -2.11 11.35
CA VAL A 191 -7.62 -1.15 10.26
C VAL A 191 -7.88 0.23 10.82
N LYS A 192 -8.76 0.34 11.82
CA LYS A 192 -9.09 1.61 12.49
C LYS A 192 -7.86 2.27 13.12
N SER A 193 -7.02 1.49 13.81
CA SER A 193 -5.80 2.00 14.44
C SER A 193 -4.83 2.59 13.42
N LEU A 194 -4.66 1.93 12.26
CA LEU A 194 -3.78 2.44 11.20
C LEU A 194 -4.32 3.73 10.57
N ILE A 195 -5.64 3.83 10.38
CA ILE A 195 -6.32 5.06 9.94
C ILE A 195 -6.06 6.20 10.93
N GLU A 196 -6.23 5.95 12.22
CA GLU A 196 -6.06 6.97 13.27
C GLU A 196 -4.63 7.50 13.36
N GLN A 197 -3.63 6.66 13.08
CA GLN A 197 -2.22 7.04 13.07
C GLN A 197 -1.89 8.05 11.95
N GLN A 198 -2.66 8.11 10.86
CA GLN A 198 -2.41 9.03 9.76
C GLN A 198 -2.73 10.50 10.07
N LYS A 199 -3.46 10.77 11.16
CA LYS A 199 -3.98 12.09 11.52
C LYS A 199 -2.93 13.21 11.53
N ASN A 200 -1.70 12.89 11.92
CA ASN A 200 -0.64 13.89 12.12
C ASN A 200 0.50 13.76 11.10
N ILE A 201 0.42 12.82 10.15
CA ILE A 201 1.52 12.54 9.20
C ILE A 201 1.08 12.56 7.73
N TRP A 202 -0.20 12.79 7.44
CA TRP A 202 -0.73 12.81 6.08
C TRP A 202 -0.01 13.82 5.16
N GLN A 203 0.43 14.95 5.70
CA GLN A 203 1.15 16.00 4.96
C GLN A 203 2.53 15.55 4.44
N TYR A 204 3.07 14.44 4.92
CA TYR A 204 4.34 13.87 4.47
C TYR A 204 4.17 12.85 3.33
N ASN A 205 2.93 12.43 3.03
CA ASN A 205 2.66 11.62 1.86
C ASN A 205 2.85 12.46 0.60
N GLY A 206 3.54 11.92 -0.40
CA GLY A 206 3.82 12.73 -1.59
C GLY A 206 4.46 11.96 -2.73
N GLN A 207 4.43 12.59 -3.89
CA GLN A 207 4.97 12.02 -5.11
C GLN A 207 6.45 11.63 -4.96
N GLY A 208 6.75 10.42 -5.38
CA GLY A 208 8.10 9.85 -5.35
C GLY A 208 8.53 9.25 -4.02
N CYS A 209 7.73 9.44 -2.93
CA CYS A 209 7.91 8.75 -1.66
C CYS A 209 6.56 8.66 -0.93
N PHE A 210 5.83 7.58 -1.17
CA PHE A 210 4.46 7.38 -0.75
C PHE A 210 4.38 6.83 0.67
N ASN A 211 3.44 7.35 1.47
CA ASN A 211 3.15 6.82 2.79
C ASN A 211 2.42 5.48 2.67
N ASP A 212 3.07 4.43 3.12
CA ASP A 212 2.57 3.07 3.13
C ASP A 212 1.96 2.75 4.50
N MET A 213 0.64 2.58 4.53
CA MET A 213 -0.10 2.20 5.73
C MET A 213 -0.18 0.68 5.94
N ASP A 214 0.67 -0.07 5.28
CA ASP A 214 0.70 -1.52 5.19
C ASP A 214 -0.26 -2.12 4.15
N MET A 215 -0.13 -3.43 3.97
CA MET A 215 -0.78 -4.20 2.92
C MET A 215 -2.30 -4.23 3.05
N LEU A 216 -2.96 -4.50 1.93
CA LEU A 216 -4.39 -4.76 1.90
C LEU A 216 -4.68 -6.17 2.43
N ILE A 217 -5.58 -6.25 3.42
CA ILE A 217 -6.08 -7.51 3.99
C ILE A 217 -7.41 -7.96 3.35
N VAL A 218 -7.85 -7.26 2.30
CA VAL A 218 -9.11 -7.56 1.61
C VAL A 218 -9.12 -9.01 1.12
N GLY A 219 -10.13 -9.77 1.53
CA GLY A 219 -10.32 -11.16 1.12
C GLY A 219 -9.61 -12.20 1.99
N MET A 220 -8.99 -11.81 3.11
CA MET A 220 -8.34 -12.77 4.01
C MET A 220 -9.33 -13.51 4.91
N TYR A 221 -10.38 -12.87 5.42
CA TYR A 221 -11.42 -13.46 6.30
C TYR A 221 -10.84 -14.24 7.48
N GLY A 222 -9.85 -13.68 8.18
CA GLY A 222 -9.21 -14.27 9.33
C GLY A 222 -8.24 -15.41 9.03
N LYS A 223 -7.90 -15.63 7.76
CA LYS A 223 -6.98 -16.68 7.31
C LYS A 223 -5.56 -16.12 7.11
N GLY A 224 -4.58 -17.04 7.09
CA GLY A 224 -3.18 -16.69 6.84
C GLY A 224 -2.46 -16.21 8.10
N ASN A 225 -1.23 -15.73 7.90
CA ASN A 225 -0.30 -15.39 8.98
C ASN A 225 -0.78 -14.22 9.85
N VAL A 226 -1.42 -13.20 9.23
CA VAL A 226 -1.98 -12.05 9.98
C VAL A 226 -3.46 -12.19 10.27
N GLY A 227 -4.02 -13.39 10.07
CA GLY A 227 -5.42 -13.68 10.35
C GLY A 227 -5.75 -13.54 11.85
N LEU A 228 -6.69 -12.64 12.19
CA LEU A 228 -7.11 -12.38 13.57
C LEU A 228 -8.62 -12.09 13.62
N GLY A 229 -9.43 -13.10 13.38
CA GLY A 229 -10.88 -13.00 13.37
C GLY A 229 -11.49 -12.60 12.02
N GLY A 230 -10.77 -11.83 11.20
CA GLY A 230 -11.23 -11.35 9.90
C GLY A 230 -12.06 -10.06 9.98
N CYS A 231 -12.10 -9.34 8.88
CA CYS A 231 -13.01 -8.22 8.64
C CYS A 231 -14.25 -8.71 7.86
N SER A 232 -15.36 -7.99 8.02
CA SER A 232 -16.51 -8.11 7.13
C SER A 232 -16.21 -7.52 5.74
N THR A 233 -17.00 -7.86 4.74
CA THR A 233 -16.87 -7.30 3.38
C THR A 233 -16.98 -5.76 3.39
N GLU A 234 -17.84 -5.20 4.25
CA GLU A 234 -18.00 -3.75 4.38
C GLU A 234 -16.76 -3.09 5.00
N GLU A 235 -16.14 -3.72 6.00
CA GLU A 235 -14.87 -3.24 6.58
C GLU A 235 -13.72 -3.34 5.58
N TYR A 236 -13.67 -4.38 4.73
CA TYR A 236 -12.72 -4.45 3.62
C TYR A 236 -12.95 -3.34 2.59
N ARG A 237 -14.20 -3.01 2.28
CA ARG A 237 -14.54 -1.89 1.39
C ARG A 237 -14.07 -0.56 1.98
N THR A 238 -14.28 -0.36 3.27
CA THR A 238 -13.81 0.84 4.00
C THR A 238 -12.30 0.92 4.04
N HIS A 239 -11.62 -0.18 4.33
CA HIS A 239 -10.17 -0.30 4.27
C HIS A 239 -9.63 0.11 2.89
N PHE A 240 -10.12 -0.50 1.81
CA PHE A 240 -9.71 -0.19 0.45
C PHE A 240 -10.00 1.26 0.05
N SER A 241 -11.18 1.78 0.43
CA SER A 241 -11.57 3.19 0.17
C SER A 241 -10.61 4.17 0.84
N PHE A 242 -10.21 3.90 2.09
CA PHE A 242 -9.33 4.79 2.82
C PHE A 242 -7.92 4.78 2.22
N TRP A 243 -7.33 3.59 1.97
CA TRP A 243 -6.01 3.46 1.35
C TRP A 243 -5.96 4.16 -0.01
N SER A 244 -6.97 3.93 -0.84
CA SER A 244 -7.04 4.53 -2.19
C SER A 244 -7.18 6.05 -2.14
N LEU A 245 -8.05 6.59 -1.29
CA LEU A 245 -8.22 8.03 -1.17
C LEU A 245 -7.00 8.70 -0.53
N TYR A 246 -6.36 8.03 0.42
CA TYR A 246 -5.12 8.48 1.06
C TYR A 246 -3.94 8.49 0.07
N GLY A 247 -3.98 7.66 -0.96
CA GLY A 247 -2.89 7.46 -1.91
C GLY A 247 -1.75 6.64 -1.31
N SER A 248 -2.09 5.63 -0.51
CA SER A 248 -1.16 4.63 0.01
C SER A 248 -0.91 3.54 -1.03
N PRO A 249 0.28 2.95 -1.11
CA PRO A 249 0.50 1.78 -1.94
C PRO A 249 -0.58 0.70 -1.74
N LEU A 250 -1.07 0.13 -2.83
CA LEU A 250 -2.11 -0.91 -2.82
C LEU A 250 -1.45 -2.29 -3.02
N MET A 251 -0.86 -2.82 -1.95
CA MET A 251 -0.17 -4.12 -1.96
C MET A 251 -1.08 -5.19 -1.35
N MET A 252 -1.61 -6.10 -2.15
CA MET A 252 -2.47 -7.20 -1.69
C MET A 252 -1.68 -8.20 -0.85
N GLY A 253 -2.23 -8.58 0.31
CA GLY A 253 -1.65 -9.60 1.19
C GLY A 253 -2.44 -10.92 1.22
N CYS A 254 -3.58 -11.01 0.54
CA CYS A 254 -4.42 -12.21 0.50
C CYS A 254 -3.91 -13.28 -0.50
N ASP A 255 -4.38 -14.52 -0.37
CA ASP A 255 -4.23 -15.52 -1.43
C ASP A 255 -5.19 -15.21 -2.57
N ILE A 256 -4.72 -14.52 -3.60
CA ILE A 256 -5.55 -14.10 -4.74
C ILE A 256 -6.13 -15.28 -5.54
N ARG A 257 -5.60 -16.50 -5.38
CA ARG A 257 -6.12 -17.71 -6.00
C ARG A 257 -7.44 -18.18 -5.38
N ALA A 258 -7.74 -17.70 -4.17
CA ALA A 258 -8.89 -18.11 -3.35
C ALA A 258 -9.82 -16.94 -2.94
N VAL A 259 -9.63 -15.75 -3.49
CA VAL A 259 -10.46 -14.56 -3.21
C VAL A 259 -11.88 -14.79 -3.78
N ASN A 260 -12.91 -14.50 -2.98
CA ASN A 260 -14.30 -14.53 -3.43
C ASN A 260 -14.64 -13.36 -4.36
N ASP A 261 -15.79 -13.45 -5.04
CA ASP A 261 -16.19 -12.45 -6.04
C ASP A 261 -16.40 -11.05 -5.44
N GLU A 262 -16.95 -10.95 -4.22
CA GLU A 262 -17.17 -9.66 -3.54
C GLU A 262 -15.84 -8.92 -3.26
N CYS A 263 -14.84 -9.63 -2.75
CA CYS A 263 -13.53 -9.04 -2.50
C CYS A 263 -12.75 -8.80 -3.78
N ARG A 264 -12.95 -9.63 -4.81
CA ARG A 264 -12.38 -9.37 -6.14
C ARG A 264 -12.96 -8.09 -6.73
N GLU A 265 -14.26 -7.85 -6.60
CA GLU A 265 -14.91 -6.60 -7.02
C GLU A 265 -14.32 -5.39 -6.29
N ILE A 266 -14.06 -5.50 -4.97
CA ILE A 266 -13.39 -4.45 -4.20
C ILE A 266 -12.00 -4.15 -4.77
N LEU A 267 -11.16 -5.17 -4.91
CA LEU A 267 -9.77 -5.04 -5.38
C LEU A 267 -9.65 -4.57 -6.84
N LEU A 268 -10.67 -4.79 -7.67
CA LEU A 268 -10.68 -4.44 -9.09
C LEU A 268 -11.55 -3.23 -9.42
N ASN A 269 -12.09 -2.51 -8.43
CA ASN A 269 -12.89 -1.30 -8.68
C ASN A 269 -12.03 -0.19 -9.30
N ARG A 270 -12.12 -0.06 -10.62
CA ARG A 270 -11.30 0.89 -11.40
C ARG A 270 -11.58 2.34 -11.06
N GLU A 271 -12.79 2.70 -10.63
CA GLU A 271 -13.11 4.07 -10.25
C GLU A 271 -12.43 4.46 -8.93
N VAL A 272 -12.37 3.54 -7.98
CA VAL A 272 -11.67 3.73 -6.70
C VAL A 272 -10.16 3.71 -6.91
N ILE A 273 -9.64 2.76 -7.70
CA ILE A 273 -8.22 2.70 -8.08
C ILE A 273 -7.79 3.99 -8.79
N ALA A 274 -8.63 4.56 -9.66
CA ALA A 274 -8.31 5.79 -10.37
C ALA A 274 -8.14 7.00 -9.42
N VAL A 275 -8.75 6.98 -8.23
CA VAL A 275 -8.49 8.00 -7.20
C VAL A 275 -7.08 7.83 -6.64
N ASP A 276 -6.67 6.61 -6.33
CA ASP A 276 -5.31 6.32 -5.85
C ASP A 276 -4.25 6.68 -6.89
N GLN A 277 -4.48 6.29 -8.14
CA GLN A 277 -3.57 6.40 -9.27
C GLN A 277 -3.69 7.72 -10.05
N ASP A 278 -4.27 8.76 -9.43
CA ASP A 278 -4.45 10.06 -10.06
C ASP A 278 -3.12 10.70 -10.49
N GLU A 279 -3.05 11.24 -11.71
CA GLU A 279 -1.82 11.74 -12.34
C GLU A 279 -1.22 12.96 -11.63
N ALA A 280 -2.07 13.83 -11.04
CA ALA A 280 -1.59 15.01 -10.32
C ALA A 280 -0.91 14.65 -9.01
N TYR A 281 -1.17 13.49 -8.50
CA TYR A 281 -0.83 13.02 -7.16
C TYR A 281 -0.76 14.15 -6.13
N ARG A 282 -1.90 14.69 -5.76
CA ARG A 282 -1.99 15.65 -4.67
C ARG A 282 -2.22 14.94 -3.34
N GLN A 283 -1.65 15.50 -2.28
CA GLN A 283 -1.83 14.96 -0.94
C GLN A 283 -3.31 15.01 -0.53
N PRO A 284 -3.81 13.98 0.18
CA PRO A 284 -5.12 14.04 0.80
C PRO A 284 -5.10 15.05 1.94
N PHE A 285 -6.25 15.52 2.37
CA PHE A 285 -6.40 16.32 3.58
C PHE A 285 -7.70 15.95 4.32
N PHE A 286 -7.67 16.06 5.63
CA PHE A 286 -8.84 15.86 6.46
C PHE A 286 -9.63 17.14 6.56
N LEU A 287 -10.93 17.10 6.22
CA LEU A 287 -11.80 18.29 6.21
C LEU A 287 -12.16 18.78 7.62
N ASN A 288 -12.30 17.86 8.53
CA ASN A 288 -12.39 18.17 9.95
C ASN A 288 -11.42 17.25 10.66
N ALA A 289 -10.51 17.83 11.45
CA ALA A 289 -9.54 17.03 12.20
C ALA A 289 -10.28 15.87 12.89
N MET A 290 -10.25 14.68 12.32
CA MET A 290 -10.99 13.48 12.72
C MET A 290 -12.02 13.83 13.79
N HIS A 291 -13.29 13.94 13.44
CA HIS A 291 -14.32 14.39 14.39
C HIS A 291 -14.16 13.62 15.69
N ASN A 292 -14.24 14.30 16.82
CA ASN A 292 -14.24 13.65 18.11
C ASN A 292 -15.39 12.64 18.29
N ASP A 293 -16.28 12.55 17.30
CA ASP A 293 -17.44 11.64 17.25
C ASP A 293 -17.11 10.30 16.54
N GLY A 294 -15.86 10.10 16.11
CA GLY A 294 -15.41 8.87 15.43
C GLY A 294 -15.76 8.79 13.95
N THR A 295 -16.20 9.90 13.32
CA THR A 295 -16.33 9.98 11.86
C THR A 295 -15.11 10.65 11.23
N VAL A 296 -14.82 10.34 9.97
CA VAL A 296 -13.73 10.96 9.21
C VAL A 296 -14.27 11.42 7.86
N VAL A 297 -13.95 12.66 7.49
CA VAL A 297 -14.12 13.14 6.12
C VAL A 297 -12.76 13.52 5.58
N MET A 298 -12.36 12.85 4.52
CA MET A 298 -11.08 13.09 3.85
C MET A 298 -11.34 13.49 2.40
N CYS A 299 -10.53 14.41 1.90
CA CYS A 299 -10.64 14.94 0.55
C CYS A 299 -9.30 14.89 -0.15
N ARG A 300 -9.33 14.70 -1.47
CA ARG A 300 -8.15 14.76 -2.35
C ARG A 300 -8.53 15.49 -3.64
N LEU A 301 -7.73 16.50 -4.00
CA LEU A 301 -7.89 17.16 -5.28
C LEU A 301 -7.28 16.29 -6.37
N LEU A 302 -7.99 16.09 -7.46
CA LEU A 302 -7.60 15.24 -8.58
C LEU A 302 -7.15 16.08 -9.79
N GLU A 303 -6.56 15.40 -10.76
CA GLU A 303 -6.23 16.00 -12.06
C GLU A 303 -7.51 16.55 -12.73
N GLY A 304 -7.35 17.65 -13.50
CA GLY A 304 -8.48 18.29 -14.17
C GLY A 304 -9.41 19.12 -13.25
N GLY A 305 -9.11 19.22 -11.95
CA GLY A 305 -9.87 20.01 -10.98
C GLY A 305 -11.07 19.28 -10.34
N ASP A 306 -11.19 17.98 -10.56
CA ASP A 306 -12.13 17.14 -9.82
C ASP A 306 -11.68 16.96 -8.36
N VAL A 307 -12.57 16.49 -7.50
CA VAL A 307 -12.27 16.19 -6.09
C VAL A 307 -12.81 14.82 -5.71
N ALA A 308 -12.01 14.02 -5.03
CA ALA A 308 -12.50 12.81 -4.36
C ALA A 308 -12.77 13.12 -2.88
N VAL A 309 -13.89 12.64 -2.35
CA VAL A 309 -14.29 12.80 -0.95
C VAL A 309 -14.72 11.45 -0.39
N GLY A 310 -14.09 11.06 0.70
CA GLY A 310 -14.45 9.87 1.47
C GLY A 310 -15.12 10.25 2.79
N PHE A 311 -16.20 9.56 3.09
CA PHE A 311 -16.93 9.63 4.35
C PHE A 311 -16.77 8.30 5.05
N PHE A 312 -16.20 8.30 6.24
CA PHE A 312 -15.87 7.09 6.99
C PHE A 312 -16.54 7.10 8.36
N ASN A 313 -17.32 6.09 8.65
CA ASN A 313 -17.89 5.85 9.97
C ASN A 313 -17.01 4.84 10.71
N LEU A 314 -16.13 5.32 11.60
CA LEU A 314 -15.25 4.44 12.38
C LEU A 314 -15.89 4.01 13.74
N THR A 315 -17.21 4.22 13.91
CA THR A 315 -17.93 3.90 15.15
C THR A 315 -18.76 2.63 15.03
N ASP A 316 -19.13 2.06 16.18
CA ASP A 316 -20.02 0.89 16.28
C ASP A 316 -21.53 1.26 16.17
N SER A 317 -21.86 2.46 15.72
CA SER A 317 -23.22 2.95 15.56
C SER A 317 -23.44 3.59 14.21
N PRO A 318 -24.64 3.51 13.63
CA PRO A 318 -24.94 4.20 12.37
C PRO A 318 -24.70 5.72 12.45
N ARG A 319 -24.19 6.31 11.38
CA ARG A 319 -23.90 7.75 11.29
C ARG A 319 -24.37 8.35 9.96
N ARG A 320 -24.73 9.64 10.01
CA ARG A 320 -24.87 10.48 8.81
C ARG A 320 -23.82 11.56 8.87
N ILE A 321 -23.08 11.74 7.80
CA ILE A 321 -21.96 12.67 7.72
C ILE A 321 -22.33 13.78 6.73
N SER A 322 -21.98 15.02 7.04
CA SER A 322 -22.29 16.17 6.21
C SER A 322 -21.07 16.73 5.50
N LEU A 323 -21.28 17.30 4.33
CA LEU A 323 -20.31 18.05 3.54
C LEU A 323 -20.93 19.31 3.01
N THR A 324 -20.21 20.43 3.07
CA THR A 324 -20.59 21.69 2.43
C THR A 324 -19.61 22.03 1.30
N LEU A 325 -20.02 22.91 0.38
CA LEU A 325 -19.10 23.44 -0.64
C LEU A 325 -17.92 24.18 -0.01
N GLY A 326 -18.13 24.86 1.13
CA GLY A 326 -17.08 25.57 1.86
C GLY A 326 -16.01 24.65 2.41
N ASP A 327 -16.35 23.43 2.81
CA ASP A 327 -15.40 22.44 3.35
C ASP A 327 -14.34 22.05 2.30
N ILE A 328 -14.71 22.05 1.03
CA ILE A 328 -13.82 21.75 -0.10
C ILE A 328 -13.30 23.01 -0.81
N GLY A 329 -13.41 24.17 -0.16
CA GLY A 329 -12.86 25.43 -0.67
C GLY A 329 -13.70 26.12 -1.77
N ILE A 330 -14.92 25.67 -2.03
CA ILE A 330 -15.81 26.29 -3.03
C ILE A 330 -16.70 27.32 -2.33
N ASN A 331 -16.52 28.59 -2.69
CA ASN A 331 -17.38 29.66 -2.16
C ASN A 331 -18.83 29.49 -2.66
N THR A 332 -19.80 29.48 -1.76
CA THR A 332 -21.21 29.29 -2.08
C THR A 332 -21.79 30.38 -2.98
N SER A 333 -21.20 31.59 -3.00
CA SER A 333 -21.58 32.69 -3.89
C SER A 333 -20.87 32.69 -5.25
N SER A 334 -20.01 31.72 -5.52
CA SER A 334 -19.23 31.62 -6.77
C SER A 334 -20.08 31.26 -8.01
N GLY A 335 -21.33 30.85 -7.83
CA GLY A 335 -22.16 30.27 -8.90
C GLY A 335 -21.72 28.83 -9.26
N LYS A 336 -20.88 28.22 -8.45
CA LYS A 336 -20.39 26.82 -8.65
C LYS A 336 -21.18 25.84 -7.79
N ALA A 337 -21.20 24.61 -8.26
CA ALA A 337 -21.77 23.44 -7.60
C ALA A 337 -20.86 22.24 -7.80
N LEU A 338 -21.13 21.14 -7.10
CA LEU A 338 -20.37 19.90 -7.22
C LEU A 338 -21.28 18.78 -7.73
N ALA A 339 -21.13 18.36 -8.98
CA ALA A 339 -21.77 17.15 -9.49
C ALA A 339 -21.06 15.93 -8.92
N MET A 340 -21.82 15.03 -8.29
CA MET A 340 -21.26 13.93 -7.48
C MET A 340 -21.61 12.57 -8.05
N ARG A 341 -20.60 11.68 -8.08
CA ARG A 341 -20.72 10.28 -8.47
C ARG A 341 -20.27 9.36 -7.31
N ASP A 342 -21.07 8.37 -6.96
CA ASP A 342 -20.73 7.31 -6.01
C ASP A 342 -19.86 6.27 -6.72
N LEU A 343 -18.63 6.08 -6.24
CA LEU A 343 -17.62 5.21 -6.89
C LEU A 343 -17.82 3.73 -6.60
N TRP A 344 -18.61 3.38 -5.58
CA TRP A 344 -18.97 2.00 -5.28
C TRP A 344 -20.23 1.54 -6.00
N LYS A 345 -21.19 2.45 -6.16
CA LYS A 345 -22.44 2.17 -6.87
C LYS A 345 -22.36 2.43 -8.37
N HIS A 346 -21.28 3.10 -8.81
CA HIS A 346 -21.07 3.52 -10.19
C HIS A 346 -22.21 4.41 -10.74
N GLU A 347 -22.80 5.25 -9.90
CA GLU A 347 -23.95 6.08 -10.24
C GLU A 347 -23.78 7.54 -9.86
N GLU A 348 -24.43 8.43 -10.64
CA GLU A 348 -24.53 9.84 -10.31
C GLU A 348 -25.56 10.03 -9.17
N ILE A 349 -25.16 10.74 -8.12
CA ILE A 349 -25.97 10.93 -6.90
C ILE A 349 -26.50 12.36 -6.75
N GLY A 350 -26.39 13.19 -7.81
CA GLY A 350 -26.87 14.53 -7.86
C GLY A 350 -25.81 15.61 -7.71
N THR A 351 -26.28 16.85 -7.49
CA THR A 351 -25.41 18.03 -7.46
C THR A 351 -25.52 18.74 -6.12
N LEU A 352 -24.39 18.91 -5.44
CA LEU A 352 -24.28 19.66 -4.20
C LEU A 352 -24.26 21.18 -4.50
N THR A 353 -25.25 21.90 -3.98
CA THR A 353 -25.34 23.36 -4.06
C THR A 353 -25.29 24.04 -2.69
N GLY A 354 -25.41 23.30 -1.60
CA GLY A 354 -25.42 23.77 -0.22
C GLY A 354 -24.78 22.76 0.70
N ILE A 355 -25.59 21.93 1.35
CA ILE A 355 -25.18 20.88 2.28
C ILE A 355 -25.59 19.53 1.70
N TYR A 356 -24.64 18.62 1.57
CA TYR A 356 -24.87 17.19 1.34
C TYR A 356 -24.89 16.48 2.69
N ARG A 357 -25.76 15.49 2.81
CA ARG A 357 -25.74 14.53 3.91
C ARG A 357 -25.73 13.13 3.33
N THR A 358 -24.79 12.30 3.77
CA THR A 358 -24.76 10.90 3.35
C THR A 358 -26.09 10.20 3.68
N PRO A 359 -26.46 9.13 2.97
CA PRO A 359 -27.32 8.12 3.54
C PRO A 359 -26.81 7.71 4.92
N GLU A 360 -27.61 6.99 5.71
CA GLU A 360 -27.14 6.43 6.95
C GLU A 360 -26.06 5.37 6.65
N LEU A 361 -24.83 5.63 7.10
CA LEU A 361 -23.71 4.69 7.01
C LEU A 361 -23.78 3.75 8.20
N ALA A 362 -23.84 2.47 7.94
CA ALA A 362 -23.75 1.42 8.96
C ALA A 362 -22.45 1.55 9.79
N PRO A 363 -22.33 0.88 10.95
CA PRO A 363 -21.05 0.76 11.63
C PRO A 363 -19.96 0.32 10.69
N HIS A 364 -18.79 0.96 10.76
CA HIS A 364 -17.58 0.69 9.99
C HIS A 364 -17.70 0.91 8.46
N ALA A 365 -18.86 1.41 7.99
CA ALA A 365 -19.08 1.65 6.58
C ALA A 365 -18.47 2.96 6.10
N SER A 366 -18.27 3.04 4.80
CA SER A 366 -17.78 4.22 4.12
C SER A 366 -18.58 4.55 2.86
N MET A 367 -18.42 5.78 2.38
CA MET A 367 -18.88 6.23 1.08
C MET A 367 -17.75 7.00 0.42
N LEU A 368 -17.46 6.71 -0.84
CA LEU A 368 -16.43 7.38 -1.62
C LEU A 368 -17.08 7.98 -2.87
N ILE A 369 -16.93 9.30 -3.03
CA ILE A 369 -17.46 10.03 -4.18
C ILE A 369 -16.35 10.72 -4.97
N ARG A 370 -16.58 10.87 -6.27
CA ARG A 370 -15.88 11.83 -7.13
C ARG A 370 -16.79 12.99 -7.43
N GLY A 371 -16.32 14.20 -7.20
CA GLY A 371 -17.03 15.44 -7.47
C GLY A 371 -16.39 16.23 -8.60
N ARG A 372 -17.21 16.68 -9.55
CA ARG A 372 -16.80 17.60 -10.61
C ARG A 372 -17.40 18.98 -10.34
N ILE A 373 -16.56 20.01 -10.40
CA ILE A 373 -17.04 21.40 -10.25
C ILE A 373 -17.75 21.80 -11.53
N VAL A 374 -19.02 22.23 -11.39
CA VAL A 374 -19.88 22.66 -12.49
C VAL A 374 -20.49 24.05 -12.19
N ASP A 375 -21.00 24.72 -13.21
CA ASP A 375 -21.84 25.93 -13.03
C ASP A 375 -23.23 25.53 -12.53
N ARG A 376 -23.83 26.39 -11.67
CA ARG A 376 -25.17 26.20 -11.15
C ARG A 376 -26.22 26.47 -12.19
#